data_edda080c68a9793e0696d93a547cf841
#
_entry.id   edda080c68a9793e0696d93a547cf841
#
_cell.length_a   1.000
_cell.length_b   1.000
_cell.length_c   1.000
_cell.angle_alpha   90.00
_cell.angle_beta   90.00
_cell.angle_gamma   90.00
#
_symmetry.space_group_name_H-M   'P 1'
#
loop_
_entity.id
_entity.type
_entity.pdbx_description
1 polymer ?
#
loop_
_entity_poly.entity_id
_entity_poly.type
_entity_poly.pdbx_seq_one_letter_code
_entity_poly.pdbx_strand_id
1 'polypeptide(L)'
;MGCVLEINNLTKKYSAFELKSISFQIKAGEVMGFIGRNGAGKTTAIKSILNLVHPDAGNVRILGMDYLDNEDEIKQQIGYAVGGTNYYKRKKLKDIVAITRIFYDNWDDESYRHYLDAFKLDENKKIMELSEGMKVKFYLTLALSHHAKLLILDEPTSGLDPVSRDEMNEIFRKLAKKGVAILFSTHITSDLEKCADTITYIKNGELLLSERKEDFISHYTKEIGQKSTLEDIMVHIEREEVNL
;
A
#
# COMPACT_ATOMS: atom_id res chain seq x y z
N MET A 1 19.07 7.87 2.58
CA MET A 1 18.27 6.85 1.88
C MET A 1 17.62 7.51 0.68
N GLY A 2 17.64 6.87 -0.51
CA GLY A 2 17.10 7.46 -1.74
C GLY A 2 15.57 7.43 -1.77
N CYS A 3 14.96 8.31 -2.58
CA CYS A 3 13.54 8.28 -2.89
C CYS A 3 13.24 7.04 -3.75
N VAL A 4 12.21 6.27 -3.37
CA VAL A 4 11.77 5.05 -4.09
C VAL A 4 10.53 5.34 -4.91
N LEU A 5 9.59 6.11 -4.40
CA LEU A 5 8.39 6.56 -5.10
C LEU A 5 8.29 8.08 -5.00
N GLU A 6 8.13 8.73 -6.15
CA GLU A 6 7.90 10.16 -6.24
C GLU A 6 6.69 10.44 -7.14
N ILE A 7 5.75 11.17 -6.62
CA ILE A 7 4.50 11.54 -7.30
C ILE A 7 4.44 13.06 -7.37
N ASN A 8 4.27 13.59 -8.56
CA ASN A 8 4.23 15.03 -8.81
C ASN A 8 2.95 15.40 -9.55
N ASN A 9 2.08 16.17 -8.88
CA ASN A 9 0.84 16.74 -9.42
C ASN A 9 -0.07 15.72 -10.12
N LEU A 10 -0.15 14.49 -9.59
CA LEU A 10 -0.92 13.41 -10.17
C LEU A 10 -2.42 13.74 -10.16
N THR A 11 -3.03 13.76 -11.32
CA THR A 11 -4.43 14.14 -11.52
C THR A 11 -5.15 13.08 -12.32
N LYS A 12 -6.38 12.74 -11.90
CA LYS A 12 -7.27 11.85 -12.63
C LYS A 12 -8.71 12.31 -12.53
N LYS A 13 -9.36 12.53 -13.67
CA LYS A 13 -10.73 13.03 -13.78
C LYS A 13 -11.69 11.94 -14.21
N TYR A 14 -12.80 11.87 -13.53
CA TYR A 14 -13.99 11.12 -13.89
C TYR A 14 -15.21 12.06 -13.88
N SER A 15 -16.33 11.63 -14.41
CA SER A 15 -17.55 12.45 -14.43
C SER A 15 -18.05 12.88 -13.04
N ALA A 16 -17.82 12.06 -12.01
CA ALA A 16 -18.32 12.28 -10.65
C ALA A 16 -17.20 12.42 -9.60
N PHE A 17 -15.92 12.34 -10.00
CA PHE A 17 -14.80 12.38 -9.06
C PHE A 17 -13.53 12.88 -9.75
N GLU A 18 -12.72 13.65 -9.04
CA GLU A 18 -11.40 14.08 -9.48
C GLU A 18 -10.36 13.85 -8.41
N LEU A 19 -9.25 13.19 -8.78
CA LEU A 19 -8.00 13.19 -8.02
C LEU A 19 -7.24 14.46 -8.41
N LYS A 20 -7.03 15.37 -7.44
CA LYS A 20 -6.64 16.75 -7.71
C LYS A 20 -5.17 17.00 -7.38
N SER A 21 -4.30 16.82 -8.37
CA SER A 21 -2.89 17.28 -8.31
C SER A 21 -2.15 16.83 -7.04
N ILE A 22 -2.27 15.54 -6.66
CA ILE A 22 -1.61 15.02 -5.46
C ILE A 22 -0.10 14.87 -5.68
N SER A 23 0.69 15.20 -4.65
CA SER A 23 2.14 15.09 -4.67
C SER A 23 2.65 14.57 -3.33
N PHE A 24 3.46 13.51 -3.36
CA PHE A 24 4.14 12.96 -2.19
C PHE A 24 5.29 12.05 -2.60
N GLN A 25 6.12 11.64 -1.63
CA GLN A 25 7.27 10.77 -1.88
C GLN A 25 7.45 9.75 -0.78
N ILE A 26 8.03 8.59 -1.10
CA ILE A 26 8.37 7.52 -0.17
C ILE A 26 9.85 7.18 -0.31
N LYS A 27 10.55 7.05 0.81
CA LYS A 27 11.96 6.69 0.85
C LYS A 27 12.14 5.18 1.04
N ALA A 28 13.32 4.68 0.71
CA ALA A 28 13.68 3.29 0.99
C ALA A 28 13.56 2.99 2.49
N GLY A 29 12.92 1.87 2.83
CA GLY A 29 12.70 1.44 4.21
C GLY A 29 11.65 2.24 4.97
N GLU A 30 10.81 3.01 4.27
CA GLU A 30 9.72 3.78 4.86
C GLU A 30 8.39 3.05 4.70
N VAL A 31 7.57 3.07 5.73
CA VAL A 31 6.17 2.64 5.71
C VAL A 31 5.27 3.86 5.68
N MET A 32 4.64 4.12 4.56
CA MET A 32 3.66 5.19 4.40
C MET A 32 2.23 4.67 4.49
N GLY A 33 1.48 5.19 5.44
CA GLY A 33 0.04 5.00 5.54
C GLY A 33 -0.71 6.02 4.67
N PHE A 34 -1.46 5.53 3.70
CA PHE A 34 -2.30 6.35 2.82
C PHE A 34 -3.75 6.28 3.29
N ILE A 35 -4.20 7.30 4.02
CA ILE A 35 -5.47 7.29 4.73
C ILE A 35 -6.51 8.23 4.13
N GLY A 36 -7.78 7.94 4.41
CA GLY A 36 -8.94 8.71 3.99
C GLY A 36 -10.19 7.82 4.00
N ARG A 37 -11.36 8.43 3.98
CA ARG A 37 -12.64 7.70 3.93
C ARG A 37 -12.79 6.86 2.67
N ASN A 38 -13.76 5.96 2.68
CA ASN A 38 -14.17 5.26 1.47
C ASN A 38 -14.68 6.29 0.45
N GLY A 39 -14.18 6.18 -0.80
CA GLY A 39 -14.47 7.17 -1.85
C GLY A 39 -13.54 8.39 -1.88
N ALA A 40 -12.64 8.57 -0.91
CA ALA A 40 -11.70 9.72 -0.88
C ALA A 40 -10.70 9.76 -2.06
N GLY A 41 -10.51 8.62 -2.78
CA GLY A 41 -9.62 8.54 -3.94
C GLY A 41 -8.39 7.65 -3.76
N LYS A 42 -8.24 6.93 -2.63
CA LYS A 42 -7.09 6.06 -2.34
C LYS A 42 -6.82 5.04 -3.46
N THR A 43 -7.81 4.23 -3.80
CA THR A 43 -7.69 3.22 -4.87
C THR A 43 -7.47 3.86 -6.24
N THR A 44 -8.05 5.04 -6.52
CA THR A 44 -7.80 5.78 -7.76
C THR A 44 -6.34 6.22 -7.84
N ALA A 45 -5.81 6.79 -6.76
CA ALA A 45 -4.40 7.18 -6.68
C ALA A 45 -3.48 5.98 -6.90
N ILE A 46 -3.71 4.87 -6.18
CA ILE A 46 -2.92 3.63 -6.32
C ILE A 46 -2.98 3.11 -7.77
N LYS A 47 -4.15 3.04 -8.38
CA LYS A 47 -4.29 2.58 -9.77
C LYS A 47 -3.59 3.51 -10.76
N SER A 48 -3.59 4.82 -10.52
CA SER A 48 -2.88 5.80 -11.34
C SER A 48 -1.36 5.70 -11.15
N ILE A 49 -0.88 5.46 -9.93
CA ILE A 49 0.53 5.20 -9.64
C ILE A 49 1.03 3.95 -10.37
N LEU A 50 0.22 2.91 -10.45
CA LEU A 50 0.53 1.66 -11.12
C LEU A 50 0.24 1.68 -12.63
N ASN A 51 -0.17 2.82 -13.17
CA ASN A 51 -0.61 2.98 -14.57
C ASN A 51 -1.71 1.99 -15.00
N LEU A 52 -2.45 1.42 -14.04
CA LEU A 52 -3.65 0.63 -14.30
C LEU A 52 -4.82 1.51 -14.76
N VAL A 53 -4.73 2.78 -14.45
CA VAL A 53 -5.58 3.88 -14.94
C VAL A 53 -4.65 5.01 -15.33
N HIS A 54 -4.65 5.42 -16.60
CA HIS A 54 -3.83 6.53 -17.08
C HIS A 54 -4.20 7.83 -16.38
N PRO A 55 -3.25 8.52 -15.72
CA PRO A 55 -3.47 9.85 -15.19
C PRO A 55 -3.71 10.86 -16.32
N ASP A 56 -4.47 11.91 -16.01
CA ASP A 56 -4.74 12.99 -17.00
C ASP A 56 -3.67 14.10 -16.93
N ALA A 57 -2.94 14.17 -15.81
CA ALA A 57 -1.77 15.06 -15.64
C ALA A 57 -0.88 14.57 -14.48
N GLY A 58 0.32 15.15 -14.42
CA GLY A 58 1.34 14.79 -13.43
C GLY A 58 2.22 13.64 -13.89
N ASN A 59 3.19 13.26 -13.05
CA ASN A 59 4.07 12.13 -13.33
C ASN A 59 4.34 11.30 -12.09
N VAL A 60 4.74 10.05 -12.31
CA VAL A 60 5.15 9.09 -11.29
C VAL A 60 6.56 8.63 -11.63
N ARG A 61 7.46 8.72 -10.65
CA ARG A 61 8.80 8.13 -10.74
C ARG A 61 8.98 7.06 -9.69
N ILE A 62 9.56 5.94 -10.08
CA ILE A 62 9.90 4.85 -9.18
C ILE A 62 11.38 4.51 -9.37
N LEU A 63 12.14 4.52 -8.26
CA LEU A 63 13.60 4.35 -8.25
C LEU A 63 14.32 5.34 -9.18
N GLY A 64 13.78 6.56 -9.32
CA GLY A 64 14.31 7.61 -10.21
C GLY A 64 13.91 7.48 -11.68
N MET A 65 13.28 6.38 -12.08
CA MET A 65 12.80 6.14 -13.45
C MET A 65 11.40 6.71 -13.63
N ASP A 66 11.14 7.37 -14.76
CA ASP A 66 9.81 7.81 -15.16
C ASP A 66 8.96 6.59 -15.53
N TYR A 67 7.74 6.50 -15.00
CA TYR A 67 6.91 5.30 -15.15
C TYR A 67 6.53 5.06 -16.62
N LEU A 68 6.21 6.10 -17.38
CA LEU A 68 5.74 5.94 -18.75
C LEU A 68 6.85 5.47 -19.69
N ASP A 69 8.10 5.87 -19.42
CA ASP A 69 9.24 5.53 -20.26
C ASP A 69 9.87 4.16 -19.88
N ASN A 70 9.63 3.67 -18.63
CA ASN A 70 10.31 2.50 -18.08
C ASN A 70 9.34 1.52 -17.41
N GLU A 71 8.12 1.38 -17.93
CA GLU A 71 7.03 0.63 -17.30
C GLU A 71 7.43 -0.83 -16.97
N ASP A 72 8.06 -1.52 -17.91
CA ASP A 72 8.43 -2.93 -17.75
C ASP A 72 9.51 -3.10 -16.66
N GLU A 73 10.55 -2.25 -16.65
CA GLU A 73 11.61 -2.28 -15.65
C GLU A 73 11.07 -1.93 -14.26
N ILE A 74 10.20 -0.95 -14.18
CA ILE A 74 9.55 -0.55 -12.93
C ILE A 74 8.67 -1.67 -12.38
N LYS A 75 7.89 -2.36 -13.22
CA LYS A 75 7.06 -3.49 -12.79
C LYS A 75 7.87 -4.64 -12.19
N GLN A 76 9.12 -4.85 -12.63
CA GLN A 76 10.03 -5.81 -12.01
C GLN A 76 10.37 -5.47 -10.54
N GLN A 77 10.23 -4.20 -10.14
CA GLN A 77 10.62 -3.70 -8.82
C GLN A 77 9.44 -3.51 -7.86
N ILE A 78 8.20 -3.73 -8.32
CA ILE A 78 6.98 -3.47 -7.55
C ILE A 78 6.29 -4.77 -7.16
N GLY A 79 5.92 -4.89 -5.88
CA GLY A 79 4.90 -5.83 -5.42
C GLY A 79 3.57 -5.12 -5.21
N TYR A 80 2.50 -5.67 -5.78
CA TYR A 80 1.15 -5.11 -5.63
C TYR A 80 0.19 -6.15 -5.06
N ALA A 81 -0.57 -5.75 -4.04
CA ALA A 81 -1.65 -6.56 -3.49
C ALA A 81 -2.87 -5.71 -3.13
N VAL A 82 -4.05 -6.28 -3.36
CA VAL A 82 -5.34 -5.66 -3.00
C VAL A 82 -6.04 -6.57 -2.01
N GLY A 83 -6.43 -6.02 -0.87
CA GLY A 83 -7.22 -6.72 0.13
C GLY A 83 -8.59 -7.13 -0.42
N GLY A 84 -9.12 -8.27 0.04
CA GLY A 84 -10.44 -8.76 -0.35
C GLY A 84 -10.55 -9.27 -1.79
N THR A 85 -9.49 -9.17 -2.60
CA THR A 85 -9.52 -9.69 -3.98
C THR A 85 -9.17 -11.17 -4.03
N ASN A 86 -9.88 -11.88 -4.88
CA ASN A 86 -9.73 -13.32 -5.05
C ASN A 86 -9.48 -13.65 -6.52
N TYR A 87 -8.31 -13.23 -7.05
CA TYR A 87 -7.88 -13.68 -8.37
C TYR A 87 -7.59 -15.18 -8.34
N TYR A 88 -7.99 -15.88 -9.38
CA TYR A 88 -7.71 -17.31 -9.54
C TYR A 88 -8.16 -18.20 -8.37
N LYS A 89 -9.34 -17.93 -7.78
CA LYS A 89 -9.88 -18.61 -6.57
C LYS A 89 -9.68 -20.14 -6.55
N ARG A 90 -9.83 -20.80 -7.71
CA ARG A 90 -9.79 -22.26 -7.86
C ARG A 90 -8.40 -22.81 -8.20
N LYS A 91 -7.38 -21.95 -8.41
CA LYS A 91 -6.00 -22.37 -8.71
C LYS A 91 -5.25 -22.63 -7.42
N LYS A 92 -4.34 -23.61 -7.45
CA LYS A 92 -3.39 -23.84 -6.36
C LYS A 92 -2.33 -22.75 -6.36
N LEU A 93 -1.71 -22.49 -5.21
CA LEU A 93 -0.67 -21.48 -5.10
C LEU A 93 0.49 -21.77 -6.06
N LYS A 94 0.97 -23.01 -6.12
CA LYS A 94 2.04 -23.42 -7.05
C LYS A 94 1.70 -23.17 -8.52
N ASP A 95 0.44 -23.28 -8.94
CA ASP A 95 0.03 -23.03 -10.33
C ASP A 95 0.11 -21.53 -10.65
N ILE A 96 -0.23 -20.68 -9.66
CA ILE A 96 -0.11 -19.22 -9.77
C ILE A 96 1.35 -18.82 -9.82
N VAL A 97 2.19 -19.39 -8.95
CA VAL A 97 3.64 -19.16 -8.93
C VAL A 97 4.28 -19.53 -10.27
N ALA A 98 3.93 -20.72 -10.83
CA ALA A 98 4.46 -21.18 -12.10
C ALA A 98 4.21 -20.20 -13.26
N ILE A 99 3.07 -19.47 -13.21
CA ILE A 99 2.75 -18.43 -14.19
C ILE A 99 3.46 -17.12 -13.82
N THR A 100 3.40 -16.70 -12.55
CA THR A 100 3.95 -15.41 -12.09
C THR A 100 5.46 -15.33 -12.34
N ARG A 101 6.21 -16.39 -12.03
CA ARG A 101 7.68 -16.42 -12.17
C ARG A 101 8.18 -16.14 -13.59
N ILE A 102 7.35 -16.39 -14.62
CA ILE A 102 7.73 -16.17 -16.03
C ILE A 102 7.84 -14.67 -16.35
N PHE A 103 7.16 -13.83 -15.58
CA PHE A 103 7.13 -12.37 -15.79
C PHE A 103 8.24 -11.62 -15.05
N TYR A 104 9.02 -12.31 -14.18
CA TYR A 104 10.05 -11.67 -13.37
C TYR A 104 11.43 -12.24 -13.64
N ASP A 105 12.31 -11.43 -14.22
CA ASP A 105 13.68 -11.82 -14.56
C ASP A 105 14.51 -12.16 -13.33
N ASN A 106 14.23 -11.48 -12.21
CA ASN A 106 14.92 -11.64 -10.92
C ASN A 106 14.17 -12.59 -9.97
N TRP A 107 13.37 -13.52 -10.50
CA TRP A 107 12.70 -14.50 -9.65
C TRP A 107 13.71 -15.40 -8.95
N ASP A 108 13.56 -15.55 -7.63
CA ASP A 108 14.43 -16.35 -6.76
C ASP A 108 13.62 -17.45 -6.06
N ASP A 109 13.87 -18.69 -6.48
CA ASP A 109 13.21 -19.87 -5.92
C ASP A 109 13.62 -20.15 -4.46
N GLU A 110 14.79 -19.71 -4.01
CA GLU A 110 15.22 -19.83 -2.61
C GLU A 110 14.43 -18.87 -1.72
N SER A 111 14.33 -17.60 -2.12
CA SER A 111 13.46 -16.61 -1.46
C SER A 111 12.00 -17.06 -1.45
N TYR A 112 11.49 -17.62 -2.55
CA TYR A 112 10.14 -18.17 -2.60
C TYR A 112 9.90 -19.23 -1.52
N ARG A 113 10.78 -20.24 -1.41
CA ARG A 113 10.67 -21.29 -0.40
C ARG A 113 10.79 -20.73 1.01
N HIS A 114 11.73 -19.81 1.22
CA HIS A 114 11.91 -19.14 2.51
C HIS A 114 10.62 -18.47 2.98
N TYR A 115 9.93 -17.69 2.12
CA TYR A 115 8.71 -17.00 2.49
C TYR A 115 7.50 -17.92 2.59
N LEU A 116 7.42 -19.00 1.81
CA LEU A 116 6.41 -20.04 2.02
C LEU A 116 6.50 -20.63 3.43
N ASP A 117 7.70 -21.00 3.87
CA ASP A 117 7.95 -21.58 5.19
C ASP A 117 7.69 -20.54 6.30
N ALA A 118 8.24 -19.33 6.15
CA ALA A 118 8.09 -18.24 7.13
C ALA A 118 6.62 -17.86 7.36
N PHE A 119 5.80 -17.89 6.31
CA PHE A 119 4.37 -17.57 6.36
C PHE A 119 3.47 -18.80 6.54
N LYS A 120 4.07 -20.00 6.66
CA LYS A 120 3.37 -21.30 6.83
C LYS A 120 2.31 -21.54 5.75
N LEU A 121 2.66 -21.26 4.50
CA LEU A 121 1.80 -21.45 3.35
C LEU A 121 2.01 -22.83 2.72
N ASP A 122 0.91 -23.54 2.43
CA ASP A 122 0.94 -24.79 1.68
C ASP A 122 0.62 -24.49 0.20
N GLU A 123 1.62 -24.63 -0.69
CA GLU A 123 1.48 -24.35 -2.12
C GLU A 123 0.49 -25.24 -2.86
N ASN A 124 0.06 -26.36 -2.26
CA ASN A 124 -0.95 -27.26 -2.81
C ASN A 124 -2.38 -26.80 -2.53
N LYS A 125 -2.58 -25.86 -1.61
CA LYS A 125 -3.89 -25.26 -1.34
C LYS A 125 -4.31 -24.33 -2.45
N LYS A 126 -5.62 -24.17 -2.63
CA LYS A 126 -6.22 -23.20 -3.53
C LYS A 126 -6.37 -21.85 -2.81
N ILE A 127 -6.40 -20.74 -3.58
CA ILE A 127 -6.62 -19.40 -3.01
C ILE A 127 -7.90 -19.34 -2.15
N MET A 128 -8.97 -19.99 -2.58
CA MET A 128 -10.24 -20.01 -1.85
C MET A 128 -10.19 -20.74 -0.50
N GLU A 129 -9.14 -21.53 -0.26
CA GLU A 129 -8.94 -22.28 0.99
C GLU A 129 -8.08 -21.49 2.00
N LEU A 130 -7.59 -20.32 1.62
CA LEU A 130 -6.80 -19.45 2.47
C LEU A 130 -7.68 -18.45 3.23
N SER A 131 -7.30 -18.15 4.48
CA SER A 131 -7.83 -16.97 5.18
C SER A 131 -7.37 -15.67 4.47
N GLU A 132 -8.03 -14.55 4.73
CA GLU A 132 -7.63 -13.26 4.12
C GLU A 132 -6.17 -12.92 4.46
N GLY A 133 -5.74 -13.10 5.71
CA GLY A 133 -4.34 -12.90 6.11
C GLY A 133 -3.36 -13.82 5.37
N MET A 134 -3.72 -15.08 5.14
CA MET A 134 -2.89 -15.99 4.34
C MET A 134 -2.80 -15.57 2.87
N LYS A 135 -3.87 -15.00 2.31
CA LYS A 135 -3.84 -14.45 0.94
C LYS A 135 -2.87 -13.27 0.83
N VAL A 136 -2.91 -12.34 1.78
CA VAL A 136 -1.94 -11.22 1.81
C VAL A 136 -0.52 -11.75 1.96
N LYS A 137 -0.27 -12.69 2.87
CA LYS A 137 1.03 -13.37 3.02
C LYS A 137 1.50 -14.02 1.70
N PHE A 138 0.59 -14.64 0.95
CA PHE A 138 0.91 -15.21 -0.36
C PHE A 138 1.30 -14.15 -1.40
N TYR A 139 0.57 -13.04 -1.49
CA TYR A 139 0.94 -11.96 -2.40
C TYR A 139 2.27 -11.31 -2.01
N LEU A 140 2.55 -11.17 -0.71
CA LEU A 140 3.87 -10.74 -0.23
C LEU A 140 4.96 -11.76 -0.62
N THR A 141 4.68 -13.07 -0.50
CA THR A 141 5.61 -14.12 -0.95
C THR A 141 5.99 -13.91 -2.41
N LEU A 142 5.01 -13.72 -3.32
CA LEU A 142 5.29 -13.46 -4.73
C LEU A 142 6.17 -12.23 -4.92
N ALA A 143 5.81 -11.10 -4.31
CA ALA A 143 6.54 -9.84 -4.43
C ALA A 143 7.99 -9.94 -3.90
N LEU A 144 8.17 -10.62 -2.78
CA LEU A 144 9.49 -10.78 -2.16
C LEU A 144 10.36 -11.79 -2.89
N SER A 145 9.77 -12.73 -3.64
CA SER A 145 10.49 -13.71 -4.45
C SER A 145 11.13 -13.11 -5.71
N HIS A 146 10.71 -11.94 -6.16
CA HIS A 146 11.38 -11.18 -7.21
C HIS A 146 12.08 -9.92 -6.69
N HIS A 147 12.31 -9.85 -5.35
CA HIS A 147 13.05 -8.77 -4.69
C HIS A 147 12.47 -7.38 -4.87
N ALA A 148 11.12 -7.25 -4.84
CA ALA A 148 10.44 -5.98 -4.94
C ALA A 148 11.02 -4.93 -3.97
N LYS A 149 11.28 -3.73 -4.47
CA LYS A 149 11.79 -2.59 -3.70
C LYS A 149 10.69 -1.70 -3.16
N LEU A 150 9.51 -1.78 -3.79
CA LEU A 150 8.30 -1.05 -3.42
C LEU A 150 7.13 -2.02 -3.31
N LEU A 151 6.46 -2.03 -2.18
CA LEU A 151 5.18 -2.71 -2.01
C LEU A 151 4.06 -1.67 -2.02
N ILE A 152 3.07 -1.86 -2.87
CA ILE A 152 1.84 -1.06 -2.92
C ILE A 152 0.69 -1.97 -2.54
N LEU A 153 0.03 -1.65 -1.41
CA LEU A 153 -0.96 -2.52 -0.79
C LEU A 153 -2.27 -1.74 -0.60
N ASP A 154 -3.32 -2.16 -1.28
CA ASP A 154 -4.64 -1.50 -1.17
C ASP A 154 -5.52 -2.26 -0.17
N GLU A 155 -5.77 -1.65 1.00
CA GLU A 155 -6.55 -2.21 2.12
C GLU A 155 -6.07 -3.62 2.57
N PRO A 156 -4.77 -3.86 2.79
CA PRO A 156 -4.22 -5.22 3.01
C PRO A 156 -4.68 -5.87 4.31
N THR A 157 -5.12 -5.08 5.27
CA THR A 157 -5.54 -5.53 6.60
C THR A 157 -7.06 -5.55 6.79
N SER A 158 -7.80 -5.12 5.75
CA SER A 158 -9.26 -5.13 5.78
C SER A 158 -9.81 -6.55 5.88
N GLY A 159 -10.74 -6.77 6.81
CA GLY A 159 -11.34 -8.08 7.05
C GLY A 159 -10.47 -9.08 7.82
N LEU A 160 -9.28 -8.68 8.29
CA LEU A 160 -8.46 -9.49 9.18
C LEU A 160 -8.95 -9.37 10.64
N ASP A 161 -8.81 -10.47 11.38
CA ASP A 161 -8.95 -10.44 12.84
C ASP A 161 -7.80 -9.65 13.49
N PRO A 162 -7.94 -9.19 14.75
CA PRO A 162 -6.93 -8.35 15.40
C PRO A 162 -5.54 -8.97 15.50
N VAL A 163 -5.44 -10.30 15.65
CA VAL A 163 -4.15 -11.01 15.75
C VAL A 163 -3.47 -11.03 14.38
N SER A 164 -4.20 -11.42 13.34
CA SER A 164 -3.68 -11.43 11.96
C SER A 164 -3.26 -10.03 11.50
N ARG A 165 -3.97 -8.98 11.94
CA ARG A 165 -3.59 -7.58 11.68
C ARG A 165 -2.28 -7.21 12.35
N ASP A 166 -2.12 -7.57 13.61
CA ASP A 166 -0.88 -7.28 14.35
C ASP A 166 0.32 -7.97 13.72
N GLU A 167 0.19 -9.25 13.36
CA GLU A 167 1.21 -9.98 12.61
C GLU A 167 1.57 -9.28 11.29
N MET A 168 0.58 -8.78 10.56
CA MET A 168 0.81 -8.09 9.29
C MET A 168 1.58 -6.77 9.49
N ASN A 169 1.22 -5.98 10.49
CA ASN A 169 1.92 -4.76 10.85
C ASN A 169 3.38 -5.03 11.24
N GLU A 170 3.65 -6.13 11.97
CA GLU A 170 5.02 -6.57 12.24
C GLU A 170 5.79 -6.95 10.98
N ILE A 171 5.15 -7.66 10.05
CA ILE A 171 5.76 -8.02 8.76
C ILE A 171 6.15 -6.75 8.01
N PHE A 172 5.26 -5.76 7.89
CA PHE A 172 5.58 -4.50 7.22
C PHE A 172 6.79 -3.80 7.84
N ARG A 173 6.84 -3.70 9.17
CA ARG A 173 8.01 -3.11 9.86
C ARG A 173 9.30 -3.90 9.63
N LYS A 174 9.25 -5.22 9.60
CA LYS A 174 10.42 -6.08 9.33
C LYS A 174 10.92 -5.90 7.89
N LEU A 175 10.02 -5.78 6.92
CA LEU A 175 10.36 -5.54 5.51
C LEU A 175 10.95 -4.13 5.30
N ALA A 176 10.37 -3.12 5.93
CA ALA A 176 10.90 -1.76 5.90
C ALA A 176 12.33 -1.69 6.48
N LYS A 177 12.60 -2.36 7.59
CA LYS A 177 13.97 -2.48 8.15
C LYS A 177 14.97 -3.14 7.20
N LYS A 178 14.51 -3.96 6.25
CA LYS A 178 15.33 -4.55 5.17
C LYS A 178 15.47 -3.62 3.95
N GLY A 179 14.91 -2.41 4.00
CA GLY A 179 15.01 -1.40 2.96
C GLY A 179 13.84 -1.37 1.96
N VAL A 180 12.83 -2.22 2.12
CA VAL A 180 11.64 -2.22 1.26
C VAL A 180 10.77 -1.00 1.60
N ALA A 181 10.41 -0.21 0.60
CA ALA A 181 9.44 0.88 0.75
C ALA A 181 8.02 0.31 0.70
N ILE A 182 7.13 0.79 1.55
CA ILE A 182 5.75 0.28 1.62
C ILE A 182 4.77 1.44 1.60
N LEU A 183 3.89 1.45 0.59
CA LEU A 183 2.68 2.27 0.54
C LEU A 183 1.49 1.37 0.83
N PHE A 184 0.77 1.60 1.92
CA PHE A 184 -0.47 0.88 2.12
C PHE A 184 -1.65 1.80 2.42
N SER A 185 -2.75 1.58 1.71
CA SER A 185 -3.99 2.27 1.99
C SER A 185 -4.75 1.58 3.11
N THR A 186 -5.35 2.35 3.98
CA THR A 186 -6.26 1.83 5.00
C THR A 186 -7.20 2.91 5.52
N HIS A 187 -8.32 2.50 6.10
CA HIS A 187 -9.18 3.33 6.93
C HIS A 187 -9.09 2.93 8.41
N ILE A 188 -8.18 2.01 8.75
CA ILE A 188 -7.98 1.48 10.11
C ILE A 188 -6.79 2.20 10.75
N THR A 189 -7.08 3.19 11.57
CA THR A 189 -6.08 4.07 12.20
C THR A 189 -5.11 3.33 13.11
N SER A 190 -5.59 2.29 13.81
CA SER A 190 -4.75 1.49 14.71
C SER A 190 -3.60 0.75 14.00
N ASP A 191 -3.74 0.42 12.71
CA ASP A 191 -2.66 -0.18 11.93
C ASP A 191 -1.55 0.84 11.65
N LEU A 192 -1.95 2.08 11.33
CA LEU A 192 -1.02 3.20 11.11
C LEU A 192 -0.25 3.55 12.37
N GLU A 193 -0.93 3.60 13.51
CA GLU A 193 -0.26 3.86 14.80
C GLU A 193 0.84 2.84 15.06
N LYS A 194 0.63 1.58 14.69
CA LYS A 194 1.58 0.48 14.93
C LYS A 194 2.74 0.46 13.95
N CYS A 195 2.53 0.69 12.66
CA CYS A 195 3.56 0.41 11.67
C CYS A 195 3.95 1.57 10.75
N ALA A 196 3.15 2.63 10.61
CA ALA A 196 3.48 3.73 9.70
C ALA A 196 4.56 4.66 10.27
N ASP A 197 5.47 5.10 9.41
CA ASP A 197 6.44 6.16 9.67
C ASP A 197 5.90 7.52 9.21
N THR A 198 5.17 7.52 8.09
CA THR A 198 4.59 8.71 7.46
C THR A 198 3.09 8.48 7.23
N ILE A 199 2.31 9.54 7.41
CA ILE A 199 0.88 9.60 7.14
C ILE A 199 0.64 10.53 5.95
N THR A 200 -0.07 10.03 4.95
CA THR A 200 -0.56 10.80 3.81
C THR A 200 -2.08 10.75 3.83
N TYR A 201 -2.71 11.90 4.09
CA TYR A 201 -4.18 12.00 4.22
C TYR A 201 -4.80 12.55 2.95
N ILE A 202 -5.74 11.78 2.38
CA ILE A 202 -6.51 12.19 1.20
C ILE A 202 -8.00 12.35 1.56
N LYS A 203 -8.61 13.46 1.11
CA LYS A 203 -10.03 13.78 1.30
C LYS A 203 -10.60 14.36 0.00
N ASN A 204 -11.68 13.79 -0.50
CA ASN A 204 -12.37 14.27 -1.72
C ASN A 204 -11.45 14.47 -2.94
N GLY A 205 -10.46 13.56 -3.11
CA GLY A 205 -9.48 13.62 -4.19
C GLY A 205 -8.33 14.59 -3.96
N GLU A 206 -8.28 15.31 -2.84
CA GLU A 206 -7.22 16.25 -2.48
C GLU A 206 -6.31 15.64 -1.41
N LEU A 207 -5.00 15.86 -1.53
CA LEU A 207 -4.05 15.53 -0.50
C LEU A 207 -4.03 16.68 0.51
N LEU A 208 -4.48 16.42 1.75
CA LEU A 208 -4.47 17.42 2.81
C LEU A 208 -3.08 17.60 3.40
N LEU A 209 -2.44 16.50 3.79
CA LEU A 209 -1.11 16.48 4.39
C LEU A 209 -0.37 15.18 4.04
N SER A 210 0.96 15.27 3.96
CA SER A 210 1.87 14.11 3.86
C SER A 210 3.09 14.41 4.70
N GLU A 211 3.18 13.85 5.90
CA GLU A 211 4.24 14.16 6.87
C GLU A 211 4.51 12.98 7.81
N ARG A 212 5.57 13.06 8.61
CA ARG A 212 5.87 12.04 9.61
C ARG A 212 4.71 11.88 10.58
N LYS A 213 4.46 10.64 10.99
CA LYS A 213 3.34 10.32 11.89
C LYS A 213 3.33 11.15 13.17
N GLU A 214 4.49 11.35 13.79
CA GLU A 214 4.63 12.15 15.01
C GLU A 214 4.27 13.62 14.78
N ASP A 215 4.68 14.18 13.63
CA ASP A 215 4.40 15.56 13.26
C ASP A 215 2.92 15.73 12.95
N PHE A 216 2.32 14.77 12.21
CA PHE A 216 0.89 14.72 11.93
C PHE A 216 0.05 14.72 13.21
N ILE A 217 0.36 13.84 14.16
CA ILE A 217 -0.34 13.77 15.45
C ILE A 217 -0.15 15.06 16.24
N SER A 218 1.08 15.61 16.26
CA SER A 218 1.38 16.85 16.97
C SER A 218 0.64 18.07 16.39
N HIS A 219 0.54 18.14 15.06
CA HIS A 219 -0.19 19.19 14.34
C HIS A 219 -1.65 19.25 14.81
N TYR A 220 -2.38 18.15 14.65
CA TYR A 220 -3.80 18.08 15.00
C TYR A 220 -4.07 18.08 16.51
N THR A 221 -3.16 17.57 17.33
CA THR A 221 -3.28 17.67 18.79
C THR A 221 -3.29 19.13 19.25
N LYS A 222 -2.51 20.00 18.61
CA LYS A 222 -2.53 21.45 18.91
C LYS A 222 -3.82 22.11 18.45
N GLU A 223 -4.33 21.70 17.27
CA GLU A 223 -5.56 22.21 16.71
C GLU A 223 -6.79 21.81 17.54
N ILE A 224 -6.87 20.53 17.91
CA ILE A 224 -7.97 19.98 18.73
C ILE A 224 -7.90 20.46 20.20
N GLY A 225 -6.71 20.84 20.68
CA GLY A 225 -6.50 21.34 22.04
C GLY A 225 -6.40 20.27 23.12
N GLN A 226 -6.31 19.00 22.74
CA GLN A 226 -6.12 17.86 23.65
C GLN A 226 -5.32 16.74 22.98
N LYS A 227 -4.72 15.85 23.79
CA LYS A 227 -4.00 14.67 23.29
C LYS A 227 -4.97 13.80 22.45
N SER A 228 -4.64 13.58 21.19
CA SER A 228 -5.50 12.91 20.23
C SER A 228 -4.83 11.68 19.63
N THR A 229 -5.62 10.64 19.39
CA THR A 229 -5.23 9.46 18.60
C THR A 229 -5.41 9.77 17.10
N LEU A 230 -4.87 8.92 16.21
CA LEU A 230 -5.16 9.05 14.77
C LEU A 230 -6.65 8.91 14.46
N GLU A 231 -7.38 8.13 15.26
CA GLU A 231 -8.84 8.00 15.12
C GLU A 231 -9.55 9.31 15.46
N ASP A 232 -9.20 9.96 16.58
CA ASP A 232 -9.76 11.26 16.96
C ASP A 232 -9.49 12.33 15.89
N ILE A 233 -8.27 12.34 15.34
CA ILE A 233 -7.87 13.25 14.28
C ILE A 233 -8.70 12.99 13.02
N MET A 234 -8.84 11.74 12.60
CA MET A 234 -9.63 11.37 11.44
C MET A 234 -11.09 11.80 11.61
N VAL A 235 -11.68 11.57 12.80
CA VAL A 235 -13.03 12.02 13.12
C VAL A 235 -13.12 13.54 13.08
N HIS A 236 -12.13 14.28 13.60
CA HIS A 236 -12.10 15.74 13.57
C HIS A 236 -12.09 16.26 12.13
N ILE A 237 -11.15 15.79 11.30
CA ILE A 237 -11.03 16.18 9.88
C ILE A 237 -12.34 15.94 9.11
N GLU A 238 -13.02 14.83 9.39
CA GLU A 238 -14.22 14.44 8.63
C GLU A 238 -15.51 15.11 9.16
N ARG A 239 -15.56 15.50 10.44
CA ARG A 239 -16.74 16.14 11.04
C ARG A 239 -16.98 17.57 10.58
N GLU A 240 -15.98 18.27 10.09
CA GLU A 240 -16.16 19.65 9.58
C GLU A 240 -17.15 19.74 8.41
N GLU A 241 -17.50 18.61 7.76
CA GLU A 241 -18.48 18.56 6.67
C GLU A 241 -19.94 18.34 7.13
N VAL A 242 -20.18 18.07 8.41
CA VAL A 242 -21.52 17.75 8.94
C VAL A 242 -22.10 18.96 9.72
N ASN A 243 -22.02 20.14 9.19
CA ASN A 243 -22.83 21.28 9.66
C ASN A 243 -24.21 21.20 8.98
N LEU A 244 -25.14 20.54 9.67
CA LEU A 244 -26.59 20.54 9.35
C LEU A 244 -27.22 21.87 9.70
#